data_13f83784a4e7eafe46839be0471fd786
#
_entry.id   13f83784a4e7eafe46839be0471fd786
#
_cell.length_a   1.000
_cell.length_b   1.000
_cell.length_c   1.000
_cell.angle_alpha   90.00
_cell.angle_beta   90.00
_cell.angle_gamma   90.00
#
_symmetry.space_group_name_H-M   'P 1'
#
loop_
_entity.id
_entity.type
_entity.pdbx_description
1 polymer ?
#
loop_
_entity_poly.entity_id
_entity_poly.type
_entity_poly.pdbx_seq_one_letter_code
_entity_poly.pdbx_strand_id
1 'polypeptide(L)'
;NNYEVDNAVQEIVSDAIVYEDDKEVVALNLDGTEFSQAIKDKILAEFSEVLNLLNFQRKGTDHFQRWYVDSRIFFHKIINPKKMKDGVQELRRLDPRHVQYIREIVTRMEDGVKVVDGYREFFVYDTGHESYCADGRIYSAGTKVKIPRAAVVYAHSGLLDCCGKNIIG
;
A
#
# COMPACT_ATOMS: atom_id res chain seq x y z
N ASN A 1 -4.09 25.88 5.76
CA ASN A 1 -3.50 24.94 6.71
C ASN A 1 -4.07 25.27 8.08
N ASN A 2 -4.60 24.26 8.74
CA ASN A 2 -5.08 24.39 10.11
C ASN A 2 -3.98 23.85 11.05
N TYR A 3 -3.23 24.77 11.66
CA TYR A 3 -2.10 24.46 12.53
C TYR A 3 -2.47 23.53 13.71
N GLU A 4 -3.67 23.68 14.25
CA GLU A 4 -4.15 22.84 15.35
C GLU A 4 -4.35 21.38 14.92
N VAL A 5 -4.88 21.16 13.70
CA VAL A 5 -5.05 19.82 13.15
C VAL A 5 -3.69 19.19 12.84
N ASP A 6 -2.76 19.95 12.25
CA ASP A 6 -1.42 19.47 11.94
C ASP A 6 -0.69 19.07 13.23
N ASN A 7 -0.80 19.86 14.30
CA ASN A 7 -0.22 19.51 15.59
C ASN A 7 -0.83 18.24 16.20
N ALA A 8 -2.16 18.13 16.18
CA ALA A 8 -2.84 16.94 16.70
C ALA A 8 -2.42 15.67 15.95
N VAL A 9 -2.28 15.75 14.62
CA VAL A 9 -1.78 14.63 13.80
C VAL A 9 -0.34 14.28 14.19
N GLN A 10 0.53 15.27 14.38
CA GLN A 10 1.93 15.03 14.78
C GLN A 10 2.03 14.38 16.17
N GLU A 11 1.22 14.81 17.14
CA GLU A 11 1.16 14.17 18.46
C GLU A 11 0.75 12.70 18.36
N ILE A 12 -0.33 12.38 17.63
CA ILE A 12 -0.79 11.01 17.42
C ILE A 12 0.30 10.16 16.75
N VAL A 13 0.96 10.70 15.74
CA VAL A 13 2.02 9.99 15.02
C VAL A 13 3.23 9.72 15.91
N SER A 14 3.61 10.69 16.74
CA SER A 14 4.74 10.57 17.68
C SER A 14 4.46 9.56 18.79
N ASP A 15 3.21 9.49 19.25
CA ASP A 15 2.80 8.52 20.26
C ASP A 15 2.69 7.09 19.70
N ALA A 16 2.31 6.97 18.42
CA ALA A 16 2.13 5.67 17.77
C ALA A 16 3.45 5.02 17.35
N ILE A 17 4.43 5.81 16.91
CA ILE A 17 5.73 5.33 16.42
C ILE A 17 6.83 5.94 17.27
N VAL A 18 7.22 5.20 18.30
CA VAL A 18 8.26 5.62 19.24
C VAL A 18 9.60 5.00 18.82
N TYR A 19 10.62 5.86 18.70
CA TYR A 19 12.00 5.43 18.48
C TYR A 19 12.73 5.45 19.82
N GLU A 20 13.22 4.30 20.25
CA GLU A 20 14.09 4.16 21.40
C GLU A 20 15.48 3.78 20.93
N ASP A 21 16.51 4.32 21.59
CA ASP A 21 17.90 3.93 21.32
C ASP A 21 18.04 2.42 21.60
N ASP A 22 18.68 1.70 20.69
CA ASP A 22 18.95 0.26 20.75
C ASP A 22 17.73 -0.68 20.67
N LYS A 23 16.53 -0.18 20.33
CA LYS A 23 15.36 -1.02 20.10
C LYS A 23 14.81 -0.92 18.67
N GLU A 24 14.33 -2.03 18.17
CA GLU A 24 13.56 -2.04 16.92
C GLU A 24 12.20 -1.38 17.16
N VAL A 25 11.78 -0.50 16.23
CA VAL A 25 10.49 0.20 16.30
C VAL A 25 9.30 -0.78 16.31
N VAL A 26 9.46 -1.89 15.63
CA VAL A 26 8.48 -2.98 15.58
C VAL A 26 9.20 -4.31 15.79
N ALA A 27 8.79 -5.05 16.79
CA ALA A 27 9.30 -6.38 17.09
C ALA A 27 8.19 -7.42 16.93
N LEU A 28 8.54 -8.58 16.41
CA LEU A 28 7.64 -9.72 16.31
C LEU A 28 7.84 -10.63 17.52
N ASN A 29 6.81 -10.79 18.35
CA ASN A 29 6.81 -11.72 19.46
C ASN A 29 6.16 -13.04 19.03
N LEU A 30 6.92 -14.13 19.11
CA LEU A 30 6.49 -15.51 18.84
C LEU A 30 6.41 -16.37 20.12
N ASP A 31 6.43 -15.74 21.29
CA ASP A 31 6.27 -16.43 22.55
C ASP A 31 4.85 -17.03 22.64
N GLY A 32 4.76 -18.26 23.18
CA GLY A 32 3.49 -18.98 23.27
C GLY A 32 3.02 -19.64 21.98
N THR A 33 3.78 -19.53 20.86
CA THR A 33 3.48 -20.30 19.64
C THR A 33 4.09 -21.71 19.72
N GLU A 34 3.39 -22.71 19.18
CA GLU A 34 3.84 -24.12 19.17
C GLU A 34 4.88 -24.43 18.07
N PHE A 35 5.43 -23.40 17.41
CA PHE A 35 6.43 -23.59 16.35
C PHE A 35 7.78 -24.02 16.92
N SER A 36 8.48 -24.88 16.17
CA SER A 36 9.87 -25.22 16.48
C SER A 36 10.78 -23.99 16.38
N GLN A 37 11.89 -23.97 17.13
CA GLN A 37 12.83 -22.84 17.12
C GLN A 37 13.32 -22.51 15.70
N ALA A 38 13.62 -23.51 14.88
CA ALA A 38 14.05 -23.32 13.50
C ALA A 38 13.00 -22.63 12.62
N ILE A 39 11.71 -22.83 12.90
CA ILE A 39 10.62 -22.12 12.20
C ILE A 39 10.51 -20.69 12.71
N LYS A 40 10.61 -20.47 14.03
CA LYS A 40 10.61 -19.14 14.64
C LYS A 40 11.73 -18.27 14.07
N ASP A 41 12.94 -18.80 13.97
CA ASP A 41 14.11 -18.11 13.44
C ASP A 41 13.90 -17.69 11.97
N LYS A 42 13.29 -18.56 11.16
CA LYS A 42 12.94 -18.23 9.77
C LYS A 42 11.89 -17.12 9.70
N ILE A 43 10.85 -17.18 10.51
CA ILE A 43 9.80 -16.15 10.53
C ILE A 43 10.41 -14.79 10.91
N LEU A 44 11.28 -14.77 11.93
CA LEU A 44 11.97 -13.54 12.33
C LEU A 44 12.88 -12.99 11.25
N ALA A 45 13.61 -13.85 10.53
CA ALA A 45 14.47 -13.43 9.42
C ALA A 45 13.65 -12.81 8.27
N GLU A 46 12.57 -13.46 7.84
CA GLU A 46 11.67 -12.94 6.79
C GLU A 46 10.98 -11.64 7.22
N PHE A 47 10.59 -11.54 8.49
CA PHE A 47 10.00 -10.31 9.03
C PHE A 47 10.99 -9.14 9.00
N SER A 48 12.23 -9.37 9.41
CA SER A 48 13.31 -8.37 9.34
C SER A 48 13.56 -7.93 7.89
N GLU A 49 13.51 -8.85 6.92
CA GLU A 49 13.64 -8.50 5.50
C GLU A 49 12.51 -7.59 5.03
N VAL A 50 11.26 -7.87 5.42
CA VAL A 50 10.12 -7.00 5.10
C VAL A 50 10.29 -5.61 5.71
N LEU A 51 10.73 -5.50 6.96
CA LEU A 51 10.99 -4.20 7.60
C LEU A 51 12.10 -3.43 6.88
N ASN A 52 13.15 -4.13 6.41
CA ASN A 52 14.22 -3.53 5.62
C ASN A 52 13.71 -3.03 4.25
N LEU A 53 12.89 -3.82 3.55
CA LEU A 53 12.27 -3.41 2.28
C LEU A 53 11.37 -2.18 2.43
N LEU A 54 10.66 -2.06 3.55
CA LEU A 54 9.88 -0.89 3.90
C LEU A 54 10.77 0.29 4.36
N ASN A 55 12.02 0.03 4.69
CA ASN A 55 12.90 0.96 5.40
C ASN A 55 12.24 1.53 6.66
N PHE A 56 11.57 0.62 7.42
CA PHE A 56 10.63 1.00 8.47
C PHE A 56 11.31 1.77 9.59
N GLN A 57 12.56 1.43 9.93
CA GLN A 57 13.35 2.12 10.95
C GLN A 57 13.51 3.63 10.67
N ARG A 58 13.50 4.04 9.40
CA ARG A 58 13.66 5.46 9.02
C ARG A 58 12.37 6.12 8.56
N LYS A 59 11.46 5.33 7.98
CA LYS A 59 10.25 5.83 7.32
C LYS A 59 8.96 5.41 8.01
N GLY A 60 9.04 4.72 9.15
CA GLY A 60 7.86 4.24 9.87
C GLY A 60 6.89 5.36 10.22
N THR A 61 7.39 6.46 10.77
CA THR A 61 6.61 7.67 11.09
C THR A 61 5.92 8.23 9.84
N ASP A 62 6.65 8.40 8.71
CA ASP A 62 6.06 8.90 7.46
C ASP A 62 5.03 7.91 6.87
N HIS A 63 5.25 6.60 6.99
CA HIS A 63 4.27 5.61 6.55
C HIS A 63 3.00 5.65 7.39
N PHE A 64 3.14 5.74 8.72
CA PHE A 64 2.02 5.81 9.63
C PHE A 64 1.24 7.11 9.47
N GLN A 65 1.93 8.26 9.40
CA GLN A 65 1.29 9.56 9.18
C GLN A 65 0.45 9.59 7.91
N ARG A 66 1.01 9.08 6.80
CA ARG A 66 0.27 9.04 5.53
C ARG A 66 -0.90 8.07 5.58
N TRP A 67 -0.72 6.90 6.19
CA TRP A 67 -1.83 5.99 6.39
C TRP A 67 -2.93 6.61 7.26
N TYR A 68 -2.55 7.34 8.30
CA TYR A 68 -3.49 7.99 9.21
C TYR A 68 -4.28 9.10 8.51
N VAL A 69 -3.61 9.95 7.72
CA VAL A 69 -4.24 11.07 7.00
C VAL A 69 -5.05 10.60 5.80
N ASP A 70 -4.49 9.68 4.98
CA ASP A 70 -5.14 9.21 3.75
C ASP A 70 -6.06 8.00 3.98
N SER A 71 -6.12 7.46 5.21
CA SER A 71 -6.82 6.23 5.62
C SER A 71 -6.45 4.98 4.82
N ARG A 72 -5.43 5.04 4.00
CA ARG A 72 -4.96 3.95 3.15
C ARG A 72 -3.53 4.18 2.69
N ILE A 73 -2.79 3.09 2.52
CA ILE A 73 -1.42 3.10 2.00
C ILE A 73 -1.25 1.95 1.02
N PHE A 74 -0.55 2.20 -0.08
CA PHE A 74 -0.32 1.23 -1.15
C PHE A 74 1.17 1.08 -1.43
N PHE A 75 1.61 -0.18 -1.59
CA PHE A 75 2.96 -0.51 -2.02
C PHE A 75 2.92 -1.42 -3.24
N HIS A 76 3.64 -1.03 -4.27
CA HIS A 76 3.87 -1.86 -5.45
C HIS A 76 5.10 -2.74 -5.22
N LYS A 77 4.92 -4.05 -5.33
CA LYS A 77 5.99 -5.04 -5.24
C LYS A 77 6.78 -5.06 -6.54
N ILE A 78 8.04 -4.68 -6.49
CA ILE A 78 8.94 -4.72 -7.63
C ILE A 78 9.75 -6.01 -7.58
N ILE A 79 9.63 -6.82 -8.61
CA ILE A 79 10.34 -8.09 -8.79
C ILE A 79 11.15 -8.00 -10.08
N ASN A 80 12.41 -8.43 -10.04
CA ASN A 80 13.24 -8.49 -11.22
C ASN A 80 12.83 -9.70 -12.09
N PRO A 81 12.33 -9.49 -13.32
CA PRO A 81 11.89 -10.59 -14.18
C PRO A 81 13.02 -11.56 -14.57
N LYS A 82 14.28 -11.12 -14.51
CA LYS A 82 15.45 -11.97 -14.79
C LYS A 82 15.90 -12.80 -13.58
N LYS A 83 15.44 -12.44 -12.37
CA LYS A 83 15.83 -13.05 -11.11
C LYS A 83 14.61 -13.22 -10.19
N MET A 84 13.58 -13.88 -10.68
CA MET A 84 12.30 -14.06 -9.95
C MET A 84 12.48 -14.85 -8.64
N LYS A 85 13.53 -15.66 -8.53
CA LYS A 85 13.83 -16.44 -7.31
C LYS A 85 14.31 -15.56 -6.15
N ASP A 86 14.82 -14.37 -6.43
CA ASP A 86 15.30 -13.45 -5.40
C ASP A 86 14.13 -12.73 -4.69
N GLY A 87 12.87 -13.00 -5.08
CA GLY A 87 11.69 -12.45 -4.43
C GLY A 87 11.43 -10.97 -4.74
N VAL A 88 10.82 -10.27 -3.77
CA VAL A 88 10.53 -8.84 -3.86
C VAL A 88 11.80 -8.06 -3.55
N GLN A 89 12.18 -7.17 -4.47
CA GLN A 89 13.42 -6.38 -4.33
C GLN A 89 13.17 -4.96 -3.81
N GLU A 90 11.97 -4.44 -4.04
CA GLU A 90 11.57 -3.09 -3.61
C GLU A 90 10.07 -3.06 -3.32
N LEU A 91 9.69 -2.35 -2.28
CA LEU A 91 8.32 -1.95 -1.99
C LEU A 91 8.19 -0.46 -2.28
N ARG A 92 7.68 -0.15 -3.48
CA ARG A 92 7.49 1.24 -3.92
C ARG A 92 6.14 1.75 -3.47
N ARG A 93 6.14 2.77 -2.60
CA ARG A 93 4.91 3.42 -2.19
C ARG A 93 4.27 4.15 -3.36
N LEU A 94 2.95 3.97 -3.51
CA LEU A 94 2.13 4.69 -4.46
C LEU A 94 1.34 5.79 -3.73
N ASP A 95 1.09 6.91 -4.42
CA ASP A 95 0.21 7.94 -3.89
C ASP A 95 -1.25 7.46 -3.96
N PRO A 96 -1.95 7.34 -2.81
CA PRO A 96 -3.31 6.80 -2.77
C PRO A 96 -4.33 7.61 -3.56
N ARG A 97 -4.05 8.90 -3.81
CA ARG A 97 -4.92 9.78 -4.61
C ARG A 97 -4.93 9.40 -6.09
N HIS A 98 -3.86 8.76 -6.55
CA HIS A 98 -3.67 8.36 -7.94
C HIS A 98 -3.91 6.86 -8.17
N VAL A 99 -4.30 6.11 -7.14
CA VAL A 99 -4.58 4.68 -7.24
C VAL A 99 -6.08 4.44 -7.31
N GLN A 100 -6.53 3.73 -8.33
CA GLN A 100 -7.92 3.27 -8.47
C GLN A 100 -7.96 1.75 -8.47
N TYR A 101 -8.80 1.16 -7.63
CA TYR A 101 -9.11 -0.26 -7.68
C TYR A 101 -10.26 -0.52 -8.65
N ILE A 102 -10.05 -1.39 -9.62
CA ILE A 102 -11.03 -1.72 -10.65
C ILE A 102 -11.37 -3.20 -10.58
N ARG A 103 -12.67 -3.49 -10.58
CA ARG A 103 -13.22 -4.82 -10.70
C ARG A 103 -14.08 -4.89 -11.95
N GLU A 104 -13.59 -5.59 -12.96
CA GLU A 104 -14.27 -5.84 -14.22
C GLU A 104 -15.03 -7.16 -14.16
N ILE A 105 -16.28 -7.16 -14.60
CA ILE A 105 -17.05 -8.39 -14.81
C ILE A 105 -16.59 -9.01 -16.14
N VAL A 106 -16.07 -10.23 -16.09
CA VAL A 106 -15.75 -11.00 -17.28
C VAL A 106 -16.98 -11.80 -17.69
N THR A 107 -17.41 -11.60 -18.93
CA THR A 107 -18.57 -12.35 -19.49
C THR A 107 -18.11 -13.20 -20.64
N ARG A 108 -18.71 -14.39 -20.79
CA ARG A 108 -18.61 -15.25 -21.97
C ARG A 108 -19.95 -15.36 -22.67
N MET A 109 -19.92 -15.64 -23.95
CA MET A 109 -21.13 -15.99 -24.71
C MET A 109 -21.36 -17.51 -24.62
N GLU A 110 -22.53 -17.92 -24.18
CA GLU A 110 -22.93 -19.31 -24.11
C GLU A 110 -24.36 -19.40 -24.74
N ASP A 111 -24.50 -20.13 -25.82
CA ASP A 111 -25.75 -20.28 -26.60
C ASP A 111 -26.41 -18.94 -26.95
N GLY A 112 -25.62 -17.92 -27.28
CA GLY A 112 -26.10 -16.57 -27.62
C GLY A 112 -26.46 -15.67 -26.42
N VAL A 113 -26.30 -16.16 -25.20
CA VAL A 113 -26.55 -15.40 -23.97
C VAL A 113 -25.22 -15.00 -23.31
N LYS A 114 -25.14 -13.76 -22.80
CA LYS A 114 -23.98 -13.31 -21.99
C LYS A 114 -24.09 -13.89 -20.58
N VAL A 115 -23.16 -14.76 -20.21
CA VAL A 115 -23.04 -15.34 -18.87
C VAL A 115 -21.83 -14.75 -18.17
N VAL A 116 -21.95 -14.46 -16.86
CA VAL A 116 -20.82 -13.99 -16.05
C VAL A 116 -19.86 -15.16 -15.84
N ASP A 117 -18.61 -15.01 -16.32
CA ASP A 117 -17.56 -16.01 -16.22
C ASP A 117 -16.64 -15.78 -15.02
N GLY A 118 -16.71 -14.58 -14.43
CA GLY A 118 -15.90 -14.23 -13.26
C GLY A 118 -15.65 -12.74 -13.13
N TYR A 119 -14.64 -12.43 -12.34
CA TYR A 119 -14.21 -11.04 -12.10
C TYR A 119 -12.71 -10.93 -12.31
N ARG A 120 -12.27 -9.83 -12.92
CA ARG A 120 -10.88 -9.46 -13.03
C ARG A 120 -10.64 -8.22 -12.16
N GLU A 121 -9.68 -8.32 -11.25
CA GLU A 121 -9.35 -7.26 -10.31
C GLU A 121 -7.94 -6.74 -10.58
N PHE A 122 -7.77 -5.43 -10.62
CA PHE A 122 -6.49 -4.78 -10.81
C PHE A 122 -6.54 -3.34 -10.29
N PHE A 123 -5.36 -2.77 -10.10
CA PHE A 123 -5.20 -1.36 -9.79
C PHE A 123 -4.80 -0.60 -11.06
N VAL A 124 -5.28 0.64 -11.16
CA VAL A 124 -4.80 1.61 -12.14
C VAL A 124 -4.12 2.72 -11.38
N TYR A 125 -2.85 2.92 -11.67
CA TYR A 125 -2.06 4.00 -11.11
C TYR A 125 -1.88 5.07 -12.18
N ASP A 126 -2.32 6.29 -11.88
CA ASP A 126 -2.14 7.44 -12.76
C ASP A 126 -0.87 8.19 -12.35
N THR A 127 0.16 8.14 -13.19
CA THR A 127 1.43 8.81 -12.93
C THR A 127 1.40 10.28 -13.36
N GLY A 128 0.21 10.82 -13.71
CA GLY A 128 0.04 12.12 -14.26
C GLY A 128 0.60 13.23 -13.39
N HIS A 129 1.60 13.92 -13.91
CA HIS A 129 1.92 15.25 -13.44
C HIS A 129 1.01 16.23 -14.17
N GLU A 130 0.17 16.93 -13.44
CA GLU A 130 -0.48 18.13 -13.98
C GLU A 130 0.60 19.18 -14.20
N SER A 131 0.96 19.39 -15.46
CA SER A 131 1.84 20.49 -15.85
C SER A 131 0.98 21.68 -16.22
N TYR A 132 1.12 22.75 -15.46
CA TYR A 132 0.52 24.04 -15.79
C TYR A 132 1.38 24.73 -16.85
N CYS A 133 0.80 25.02 -17.99
CA CYS A 133 1.44 25.88 -18.97
C CYS A 133 1.19 27.37 -18.64
N ALA A 134 2.10 28.23 -19.12
CA ALA A 134 2.00 29.68 -18.91
C ALA A 134 0.70 30.30 -19.46
N ASP A 135 -0.02 29.60 -20.32
CA ASP A 135 -1.33 29.97 -20.89
C ASP A 135 -2.54 29.52 -20.04
N GLY A 136 -2.31 28.94 -18.86
CA GLY A 136 -3.34 28.46 -17.95
C GLY A 136 -4.00 27.13 -18.35
N ARG A 137 -3.50 26.45 -19.38
CA ARG A 137 -3.98 25.12 -19.77
C ARG A 137 -3.33 24.04 -18.92
N ILE A 138 -4.13 23.08 -18.48
CA ILE A 138 -3.67 21.91 -17.76
C ILE A 138 -3.40 20.80 -18.79
N TYR A 139 -2.15 20.39 -18.93
CA TYR A 139 -1.81 19.19 -19.69
C TYR A 139 -1.60 18.05 -18.71
N SER A 140 -2.50 17.10 -18.71
CA SER A 140 -2.31 15.81 -18.03
C SER A 140 -1.54 14.89 -18.99
N ALA A 141 -0.23 14.85 -18.85
CA ALA A 141 0.63 13.90 -19.58
C ALA A 141 0.76 12.57 -18.80
N GLY A 142 -0.25 12.20 -18.01
CA GLY A 142 -0.23 11.03 -17.17
C GLY A 142 -0.32 9.73 -17.97
N THR A 143 0.58 8.80 -17.67
CA THR A 143 0.48 7.44 -18.17
C THR A 143 -0.24 6.60 -17.12
N LYS A 144 -1.40 6.05 -17.49
CA LYS A 144 -2.14 5.11 -16.65
C LYS A 144 -1.47 3.74 -16.71
N VAL A 145 -0.95 3.28 -15.58
CA VAL A 145 -0.31 1.98 -15.46
C VAL A 145 -1.29 1.01 -14.82
N LYS A 146 -1.57 -0.09 -15.51
CA LYS A 146 -2.38 -1.18 -14.99
C LYS A 146 -1.49 -2.14 -14.19
N ILE A 147 -1.78 -2.31 -12.90
CA ILE A 147 -1.01 -3.13 -11.98
C ILE A 147 -1.88 -4.29 -11.49
N PRO A 148 -1.46 -5.55 -11.67
CA PRO A 148 -2.20 -6.70 -11.17
C PRO A 148 -2.41 -6.60 -9.64
N ARG A 149 -3.56 -7.07 -9.14
CA ARG A 149 -3.86 -7.06 -7.70
C ARG A 149 -2.75 -7.76 -6.88
N ALA A 150 -2.23 -8.87 -7.38
CA ALA A 150 -1.16 -9.61 -6.71
C ALA A 150 0.16 -8.82 -6.56
N ALA A 151 0.38 -7.80 -7.39
CA ALA A 151 1.58 -6.96 -7.35
C ALA A 151 1.46 -5.74 -6.41
N VAL A 152 0.31 -5.54 -5.78
CA VAL A 152 0.07 -4.44 -4.83
C VAL A 152 -0.24 -5.00 -3.45
N VAL A 153 0.41 -4.46 -2.43
CA VAL A 153 0.04 -4.62 -1.02
C VAL A 153 -0.58 -3.34 -0.55
N TYR A 154 -1.69 -3.41 0.15
CA TYR A 154 -2.33 -2.22 0.70
C TYR A 154 -2.92 -2.49 2.07
N ALA A 155 -2.96 -1.45 2.88
CA ALA A 155 -3.66 -1.42 4.15
C ALA A 155 -4.59 -0.20 4.18
N HIS A 156 -5.76 -0.36 4.78
CA HIS A 156 -6.72 0.72 4.96
C HIS A 156 -7.22 0.74 6.41
N SER A 157 -7.75 1.88 6.84
CA SER A 157 -8.23 2.11 8.21
C SER A 157 -9.44 1.24 8.60
N GLY A 158 -10.16 0.69 7.62
CA GLY A 158 -11.43 -0.01 7.83
C GLY A 158 -12.64 0.91 7.94
N LEU A 159 -12.45 2.22 7.93
CA LEU A 159 -13.54 3.19 7.91
C LEU A 159 -14.13 3.24 6.50
N LEU A 160 -15.41 2.90 6.40
CA LEU A 160 -16.15 2.88 5.15
C LEU A 160 -17.26 3.93 5.18
N ASP A 161 -17.68 4.39 4.01
CA ASP A 161 -18.85 5.24 3.87
C ASP A 161 -20.12 4.50 4.31
N CYS A 162 -21.22 5.24 4.45
CA CYS A 162 -22.51 4.69 4.86
C CYS A 162 -23.03 3.56 3.95
N CYS A 163 -22.49 3.45 2.72
CA CYS A 163 -22.81 2.40 1.77
C CYS A 163 -21.80 1.24 1.80
N GLY A 164 -20.75 1.31 2.61
CA GLY A 164 -19.70 0.30 2.71
C GLY A 164 -18.86 0.11 1.46
N LYS A 165 -18.88 1.09 0.53
CA LYS A 165 -18.22 0.98 -0.78
C LYS A 165 -16.90 1.73 -0.87
N ASN A 166 -16.80 2.85 -0.16
CA ASN A 166 -15.62 3.71 -0.22
C ASN A 166 -14.95 3.79 1.14
N ILE A 167 -13.62 3.81 1.14
CA ILE A 167 -12.82 4.08 2.33
C ILE A 167 -12.87 5.59 2.58
N ILE A 168 -13.24 5.96 3.80
CA ILE A 168 -13.24 7.35 4.25
C ILE A 168 -11.85 7.67 4.80
N GLY A 169 -11.26 8.76 4.33
CA GLY A 169 -10.00 9.30 4.79
C GLY A 169 -10.06 10.80 4.93
#